data_f30ad18b633fac001556e429bd5fb882
#
_entry.id   f30ad18b633fac001556e429bd5fb882
#
_cell.length_a   1.000
_cell.length_b   1.000
_cell.length_c   1.000
_cell.angle_alpha   90.00
_cell.angle_beta   90.00
_cell.angle_gamma   90.00
#
_symmetry.space_group_name_H-M   'P 1'
#
loop_
_entity.id
_entity.type
_entity.pdbx_description
1 polymer ?
#
loop_
_entity_poly.entity_id
_entity_poly.type
_entity_poly.pdbx_seq_one_letter_code
_entity_poly.pdbx_strand_id
1 'polypeptide(L)'
;MDTHEAYIPFEDEQLWTLKIEMLEGYEFISCDNCDVDDEGVMTGSGPVNITFAKSEPQPDCDVVVGLSADGMAFDPVKLAINVDETVCWQWEDAAMTHNVVELEGEYDSNSNLTAIDFGFSSGEPAMTVDFRHTFTEDNKVHYYVCAPHAQLGMVGQVTVGNGTDDPVQQAIEDEEVPSLGFVFGSLVLVGAAGLRRRIH
;
A
#
# COMPACT_ATOMS: atom_id res chain seq x y z
N MET A 1 3.62 -19.19 -11.01
CA MET A 1 2.99 -19.91 -9.88
C MET A 1 3.21 -21.38 -10.07
N ASP A 2 3.80 -22.06 -9.09
CA ASP A 2 3.93 -23.52 -9.10
C ASP A 2 2.62 -24.11 -8.59
N THR A 3 1.85 -24.72 -9.49
CA THR A 3 0.60 -25.38 -9.15
C THR A 3 0.82 -26.85 -8.80
N HIS A 4 0.08 -27.33 -7.84
CA HIS A 4 0.06 -28.71 -7.39
C HIS A 4 -1.35 -29.27 -7.53
N GLU A 5 -1.45 -30.56 -7.76
CA GLU A 5 -2.74 -31.24 -7.89
C GLU A 5 -2.86 -32.37 -6.85
N ALA A 6 -4.03 -32.48 -6.25
CA ALA A 6 -4.40 -33.61 -5.41
C ALA A 6 -5.59 -34.31 -6.01
N TYR A 7 -5.45 -35.63 -6.25
CA TYR A 7 -6.53 -36.46 -6.75
C TYR A 7 -7.11 -37.29 -5.62
N ILE A 8 -8.42 -37.22 -5.44
CA ILE A 8 -9.16 -38.04 -4.46
C ILE A 8 -10.08 -39.00 -5.22
N PRO A 9 -9.82 -40.31 -5.15
CA PRO A 9 -10.54 -41.32 -5.92
C PRO A 9 -11.83 -41.79 -5.22
N PHE A 10 -12.83 -40.91 -5.17
CA PHE A 10 -14.17 -41.37 -4.76
C PHE A 10 -14.76 -42.33 -5.79
N GLU A 11 -15.69 -43.19 -5.37
CA GLU A 11 -16.42 -44.05 -6.31
C GLU A 11 -17.31 -43.19 -7.24
N ASP A 12 -17.54 -43.65 -8.44
CA ASP A 12 -18.43 -42.98 -9.41
C ASP A 12 -19.81 -42.77 -8.77
N GLU A 13 -20.36 -41.58 -8.96
CA GLU A 13 -21.64 -41.12 -8.40
C GLU A 13 -21.72 -41.07 -6.85
N GLN A 14 -20.63 -41.35 -6.13
CA GLN A 14 -20.57 -41.16 -4.69
C GLN A 14 -20.62 -39.65 -4.37
N LEU A 15 -21.66 -39.22 -3.63
CA LEU A 15 -21.73 -37.85 -3.11
C LEU A 15 -20.77 -37.68 -1.92
N TRP A 16 -20.06 -36.58 -1.90
CA TRP A 16 -19.12 -36.26 -0.82
C TRP A 16 -19.18 -34.79 -0.45
N THR A 17 -18.75 -34.49 0.76
CA THR A 17 -18.52 -33.13 1.27
C THR A 17 -17.14 -33.12 1.92
N LEU A 18 -16.31 -32.17 1.53
CA LEU A 18 -14.96 -31.96 2.07
C LEU A 18 -14.83 -30.54 2.58
N LYS A 19 -14.20 -30.37 3.71
CA LYS A 19 -13.66 -29.06 4.13
C LYS A 19 -12.15 -29.11 3.98
N ILE A 20 -11.60 -28.18 3.19
CA ILE A 20 -10.16 -28.09 3.01
C ILE A 20 -9.64 -26.98 3.93
N GLU A 21 -8.75 -27.37 4.82
CA GLU A 21 -7.92 -26.41 5.57
C GLU A 21 -6.60 -26.30 4.83
N MET A 22 -6.37 -25.14 4.19
CA MET A 22 -5.13 -24.91 3.49
C MET A 22 -4.00 -24.70 4.49
N LEU A 23 -2.84 -25.29 4.18
CA LEU A 23 -1.62 -25.02 4.93
C LEU A 23 -1.15 -23.58 4.63
N GLU A 24 -0.50 -22.97 5.63
CA GLU A 24 0.12 -21.65 5.47
C GLU A 24 1.04 -21.64 4.23
N GLY A 25 0.90 -20.64 3.39
CA GLY A 25 1.65 -20.51 2.15
C GLY A 25 1.09 -21.30 0.96
N TYR A 26 -0.17 -21.77 1.04
CA TYR A 26 -0.88 -22.39 -0.10
C TYR A 26 -2.27 -21.78 -0.24
N GLU A 27 -2.74 -21.65 -1.47
CA GLU A 27 -4.08 -21.18 -1.81
C GLU A 27 -4.80 -22.18 -2.72
N PHE A 28 -6.10 -22.26 -2.56
CA PHE A 28 -6.96 -23.03 -3.45
C PHE A 28 -7.15 -22.31 -4.78
N ILE A 29 -6.99 -23.02 -5.88
CA ILE A 29 -7.17 -22.47 -7.23
C ILE A 29 -8.48 -22.95 -7.84
N SER A 30 -8.68 -24.25 -7.90
CA SER A 30 -9.86 -24.84 -8.53
C SER A 30 -10.06 -26.31 -8.12
N CYS A 31 -11.23 -26.82 -8.39
CA CYS A 31 -11.48 -28.26 -8.39
C CYS A 31 -12.33 -28.67 -9.59
N ASP A 32 -12.11 -29.90 -10.06
CA ASP A 32 -12.93 -30.50 -11.08
C ASP A 32 -14.09 -31.26 -10.44
N ASN A 33 -15.30 -31.10 -10.96
CA ASN A 33 -16.52 -31.75 -10.48
C ASN A 33 -16.88 -31.46 -9.01
N CYS A 34 -16.64 -30.23 -8.56
CA CYS A 34 -17.08 -29.80 -7.25
C CYS A 34 -17.60 -28.36 -7.27
N ASP A 35 -18.48 -28.06 -6.31
CA ASP A 35 -18.91 -26.71 -5.95
C ASP A 35 -18.22 -26.34 -4.62
N VAL A 36 -17.81 -25.07 -4.50
CA VAL A 36 -17.17 -24.52 -3.28
C VAL A 36 -18.02 -23.38 -2.77
N ASP A 37 -18.36 -23.43 -1.49
CA ASP A 37 -19.09 -22.34 -0.83
C ASP A 37 -18.13 -21.27 -0.24
N ASP A 38 -18.73 -20.19 0.28
CA ASP A 38 -17.98 -19.07 0.88
C ASP A 38 -17.23 -19.48 2.18
N GLU A 39 -17.56 -20.62 2.77
CA GLU A 39 -16.89 -21.17 3.96
C GLU A 39 -15.75 -22.14 3.59
N GLY A 40 -15.47 -22.32 2.30
CA GLY A 40 -14.47 -23.25 1.79
C GLY A 40 -14.88 -24.72 1.89
N VAL A 41 -16.19 -25.00 1.99
CA VAL A 41 -16.72 -26.36 1.95
C VAL A 41 -16.96 -26.75 0.50
N MET A 42 -16.35 -27.86 0.09
CA MET A 42 -16.50 -28.43 -1.24
C MET A 42 -17.54 -29.54 -1.22
N THR A 43 -18.41 -29.56 -2.18
CA THR A 43 -19.38 -30.64 -2.41
C THR A 43 -19.30 -31.14 -3.84
N GLY A 44 -19.44 -32.41 -4.05
CA GLY A 44 -19.38 -32.99 -5.39
C GLY A 44 -19.79 -34.47 -5.45
N SER A 45 -19.54 -35.08 -6.59
CA SER A 45 -19.77 -36.53 -6.78
C SER A 45 -18.65 -37.14 -7.63
N GLY A 46 -18.31 -38.39 -7.32
CA GLY A 46 -17.25 -39.10 -8.01
C GLY A 46 -15.84 -38.58 -7.70
N PRO A 47 -14.85 -39.01 -8.47
CA PRO A 47 -13.46 -38.58 -8.25
C PRO A 47 -13.28 -37.08 -8.48
N VAL A 48 -12.40 -36.47 -7.73
CA VAL A 48 -12.10 -35.02 -7.80
C VAL A 48 -10.60 -34.75 -7.91
N ASN A 49 -10.24 -33.84 -8.78
CA ASN A 49 -8.94 -33.20 -8.80
C ASN A 49 -9.05 -31.83 -8.15
N ILE A 50 -8.15 -31.53 -7.22
CA ILE A 50 -8.07 -30.25 -6.54
C ILE A 50 -6.73 -29.63 -6.91
N THR A 51 -6.76 -28.42 -7.46
CA THR A 51 -5.58 -27.65 -7.80
C THR A 51 -5.36 -26.59 -6.73
N PHE A 52 -4.14 -26.52 -6.23
CA PHE A 52 -3.68 -25.49 -5.30
C PHE A 52 -2.32 -24.95 -5.74
N ALA A 53 -2.03 -23.73 -5.37
CA ALA A 53 -0.75 -23.10 -5.65
C ALA A 53 -0.06 -22.71 -4.36
N LYS A 54 1.27 -22.65 -4.42
CA LYS A 54 2.04 -21.99 -3.36
C LYS A 54 1.79 -20.50 -3.47
N SER A 55 1.21 -19.90 -2.42
CA SER A 55 1.12 -18.44 -2.32
C SER A 55 2.51 -17.87 -2.12
N GLU A 56 2.84 -16.80 -2.84
CA GLU A 56 4.05 -16.04 -2.54
C GLU A 56 3.90 -15.38 -1.17
N PRO A 57 4.95 -15.35 -0.33
CA PRO A 57 4.87 -14.61 0.92
C PRO A 57 4.48 -13.17 0.64
N GLN A 58 3.41 -12.70 1.27
CA GLN A 58 3.02 -11.31 1.18
C GLN A 58 4.10 -10.43 1.83
N PRO A 59 4.48 -9.31 1.25
CA PRO A 59 5.45 -8.41 1.88
C PRO A 59 4.90 -7.88 3.21
N ASP A 60 5.78 -7.65 4.18
CA ASP A 60 5.42 -6.99 5.42
C ASP A 60 4.91 -5.56 5.15
N CYS A 61 4.00 -5.08 5.97
CA CYS A 61 3.45 -3.74 5.84
C CYS A 61 4.32 -2.72 6.59
N ASP A 62 4.83 -1.72 5.90
CA ASP A 62 5.48 -0.57 6.53
C ASP A 62 4.44 0.46 6.98
N VAL A 63 3.38 0.64 6.19
CA VAL A 63 2.26 1.53 6.49
C VAL A 63 0.94 0.83 6.19
N VAL A 64 -0.03 0.97 7.10
CA VAL A 64 -1.39 0.45 6.90
C VAL A 64 -2.36 1.61 6.66
N VAL A 65 -3.19 1.47 5.64
CA VAL A 65 -4.32 2.34 5.34
C VAL A 65 -5.60 1.55 5.60
N GLY A 66 -6.42 2.05 6.51
CA GLY A 66 -7.73 1.49 6.82
C GLY A 66 -8.87 2.32 6.25
N LEU A 67 -10.04 2.16 6.86
CA LEU A 67 -11.21 3.00 6.62
C LEU A 67 -11.43 3.95 7.79
N SER A 68 -11.92 5.16 7.49
CA SER A 68 -12.41 6.10 8.51
C SER A 68 -13.56 5.49 9.33
N ALA A 69 -13.83 6.05 10.49
CA ALA A 69 -14.86 5.52 11.41
C ALA A 69 -16.27 5.43 10.81
N ASP A 70 -16.58 6.25 9.80
CA ASP A 70 -17.83 6.21 9.04
C ASP A 70 -17.77 5.33 7.78
N GLY A 71 -16.59 4.76 7.49
CA GLY A 71 -16.35 3.91 6.34
C GLY A 71 -16.30 4.63 4.99
N MET A 72 -16.33 5.98 4.97
CA MET A 72 -16.47 6.75 3.72
C MET A 72 -15.18 7.38 3.21
N ALA A 73 -14.07 7.16 3.88
CA ALA A 73 -12.75 7.64 3.47
C ALA A 73 -11.67 6.61 3.80
N PHE A 74 -10.56 6.67 3.12
CA PHE A 74 -9.33 6.00 3.53
C PHE A 74 -8.73 6.72 4.74
N ASP A 75 -8.07 5.99 5.62
CA ASP A 75 -7.39 6.55 6.81
C ASP A 75 -6.01 5.89 7.00
N PRO A 76 -4.92 6.64 6.82
CA PRO A 76 -4.85 8.05 6.41
C PRO A 76 -5.21 8.29 4.92
N VAL A 77 -5.75 9.47 4.61
CA VAL A 77 -6.07 9.89 3.23
C VAL A 77 -4.81 10.16 2.41
N LYS A 78 -3.77 10.71 3.06
CA LYS A 78 -2.47 11.04 2.44
C LYS A 78 -1.35 10.52 3.31
N LEU A 79 -0.37 9.92 2.68
CA LEU A 79 0.83 9.43 3.36
C LEU A 79 2.07 9.71 2.52
N ALA A 80 3.21 9.84 3.20
CA ALA A 80 4.52 9.91 2.60
C ALA A 80 5.35 8.72 3.08
N ILE A 81 6.00 8.05 2.15
CA ILE A 81 6.80 6.84 2.38
C ILE A 81 8.14 6.95 1.68
N ASN A 82 9.09 6.08 2.06
CA ASN A 82 10.34 5.93 1.33
C ASN A 82 10.17 4.94 0.17
N VAL A 83 11.14 4.95 -0.74
CA VAL A 83 11.24 3.94 -1.81
C VAL A 83 11.40 2.56 -1.17
N ASP A 84 10.84 1.54 -1.80
CA ASP A 84 10.80 0.14 -1.39
C ASP A 84 9.94 -0.14 -0.12
N GLU A 85 9.23 0.85 0.41
CA GLU A 85 8.23 0.64 1.45
C GLU A 85 6.92 0.09 0.87
N THR A 86 6.26 -0.76 1.67
CA THR A 86 5.00 -1.41 1.33
C THR A 86 3.84 -0.77 2.07
N VAL A 87 2.85 -0.32 1.32
CA VAL A 87 1.55 0.11 1.86
C VAL A 87 0.57 -1.05 1.78
N CYS A 88 -0.12 -1.28 2.87
CA CYS A 88 -1.19 -2.26 2.97
C CYS A 88 -2.54 -1.57 3.18
N TRP A 89 -3.49 -1.80 2.29
CA TRP A 89 -4.87 -1.40 2.48
C TRP A 89 -5.61 -2.56 3.13
N GLN A 90 -6.03 -2.37 4.38
CA GLN A 90 -6.61 -3.45 5.17
C GLN A 90 -7.89 -3.02 5.87
N TRP A 91 -8.95 -3.79 5.68
CA TRP A 91 -10.20 -3.70 6.45
C TRP A 91 -10.94 -5.03 6.44
N GLU A 92 -11.72 -5.26 7.48
CA GLU A 92 -12.54 -6.44 7.66
C GLU A 92 -13.98 -6.00 7.96
N ASP A 93 -14.95 -6.76 7.46
CA ASP A 93 -16.37 -6.58 7.74
C ASP A 93 -16.88 -5.15 7.56
N ALA A 94 -16.40 -4.43 6.56
CA ALA A 94 -16.87 -3.09 6.26
C ALA A 94 -18.38 -3.10 5.94
N ALA A 95 -19.08 -2.04 6.34
CA ALA A 95 -20.53 -1.91 6.10
C ALA A 95 -20.90 -1.82 4.62
N MET A 96 -19.96 -1.43 3.77
CA MET A 96 -20.06 -1.34 2.31
C MET A 96 -18.82 -1.95 1.66
N THR A 97 -18.94 -2.28 0.38
CA THR A 97 -17.81 -2.81 -0.39
C THR A 97 -16.90 -1.68 -0.87
N HIS A 98 -15.59 -1.85 -0.71
CA HIS A 98 -14.58 -0.90 -1.13
C HIS A 98 -13.47 -1.60 -1.90
N ASN A 99 -12.79 -0.82 -2.74
CA ASN A 99 -11.56 -1.25 -3.40
C ASN A 99 -10.55 -0.11 -3.47
N VAL A 100 -9.37 -0.42 -3.99
CA VAL A 100 -8.29 0.53 -4.25
C VAL A 100 -7.96 0.45 -5.73
N VAL A 101 -7.99 1.58 -6.44
CA VAL A 101 -7.64 1.64 -7.87
C VAL A 101 -6.77 2.86 -8.11
N GLU A 102 -5.57 2.66 -8.65
CA GLU A 102 -4.65 3.73 -9.00
C GLU A 102 -5.16 4.56 -10.19
N LEU A 103 -4.95 5.88 -10.14
CA LEU A 103 -5.34 6.83 -11.17
C LEU A 103 -4.12 7.48 -11.82
N GLU A 104 -4.25 7.91 -13.08
CA GLU A 104 -3.21 8.66 -13.81
C GLU A 104 -2.86 10.02 -13.19
N GLY A 105 -3.70 10.55 -12.28
CA GLY A 105 -3.51 11.82 -11.61
C GLY A 105 -4.52 12.05 -10.52
N GLU A 106 -4.49 13.24 -9.91
CA GLU A 106 -5.43 13.61 -8.86
C GLU A 106 -6.88 13.50 -9.37
N TYR A 107 -7.75 12.92 -8.54
CA TYR A 107 -9.16 12.75 -8.89
C TYR A 107 -9.87 14.11 -8.98
N ASP A 108 -10.51 14.37 -10.11
CA ASP A 108 -11.44 15.47 -10.31
C ASP A 108 -12.84 14.92 -10.56
N SER A 109 -13.80 15.32 -9.72
CA SER A 109 -15.20 14.88 -9.82
C SER A 109 -15.89 15.29 -11.13
N ASN A 110 -15.30 16.22 -11.89
CA ASN A 110 -15.80 16.66 -13.21
C ASN A 110 -15.17 15.89 -14.37
N SER A 111 -14.14 15.08 -14.12
CA SER A 111 -13.48 14.24 -15.12
C SER A 111 -13.94 12.79 -15.01
N ASN A 112 -13.77 12.03 -16.07
CA ASN A 112 -13.93 10.59 -15.99
C ASN A 112 -12.78 9.99 -15.16
N LEU A 113 -13.09 8.96 -14.38
CA LEU A 113 -12.08 8.14 -13.74
C LEU A 113 -11.19 7.52 -14.82
N THR A 114 -9.91 7.86 -14.82
CA THR A 114 -8.91 7.22 -15.68
C THR A 114 -7.99 6.39 -14.80
N ALA A 115 -8.28 5.09 -14.73
CA ALA A 115 -7.39 4.14 -14.07
C ALA A 115 -6.13 3.96 -14.93
N ILE A 116 -4.99 3.77 -14.27
CA ILE A 116 -3.75 3.42 -14.95
C ILE A 116 -3.85 1.98 -15.49
N ASP A 117 -3.59 1.80 -16.78
CA ASP A 117 -3.42 0.47 -17.33
C ASP A 117 -2.21 -0.19 -16.66
N PHE A 118 -2.44 -1.32 -15.97
CA PHE A 118 -1.43 -2.03 -15.17
C PHE A 118 -0.95 -1.28 -13.91
N GLY A 119 -1.67 -0.27 -13.45
CA GLY A 119 -1.49 0.33 -12.13
C GLY A 119 -1.89 -0.64 -11.00
N PHE A 120 -1.62 -0.26 -9.74
CA PHE A 120 -2.03 -1.11 -8.63
C PHE A 120 -3.55 -1.09 -8.43
N SER A 121 -4.10 -2.26 -8.11
CA SER A 121 -5.53 -2.41 -7.81
C SER A 121 -5.77 -3.58 -6.87
N SER A 122 -6.68 -3.40 -5.90
CA SER A 122 -7.16 -4.50 -5.06
C SER A 122 -8.21 -5.38 -5.73
N GLY A 123 -8.54 -5.11 -7.00
CA GLY A 123 -9.55 -5.84 -7.73
C GLY A 123 -10.98 -5.33 -7.50
N GLU A 124 -11.95 -6.26 -7.52
CA GLU A 124 -13.36 -5.94 -7.31
C GLU A 124 -13.62 -5.43 -5.88
N PRO A 125 -14.61 -4.54 -5.70
CA PRO A 125 -14.98 -4.04 -4.38
C PRO A 125 -15.43 -5.14 -3.43
N ALA A 126 -14.85 -5.19 -2.22
CA ALA A 126 -15.14 -6.20 -1.20
C ALA A 126 -15.34 -5.56 0.20
N MET A 127 -16.02 -6.28 1.09
CA MET A 127 -16.22 -5.88 2.50
C MET A 127 -14.99 -6.18 3.36
N THR A 128 -14.13 -7.09 2.90
CA THR A 128 -12.85 -7.44 3.52
C THR A 128 -11.77 -7.36 2.45
N VAL A 129 -10.69 -6.63 2.73
CA VAL A 129 -9.55 -6.44 1.82
C VAL A 129 -8.26 -6.54 2.62
N ASP A 130 -7.29 -7.26 2.12
CA ASP A 130 -5.88 -7.21 2.46
C ASP A 130 -5.09 -7.10 1.14
N PHE A 131 -4.87 -5.86 0.71
CA PHE A 131 -4.15 -5.55 -0.51
C PHE A 131 -2.84 -4.86 -0.18
N ARG A 132 -1.74 -5.29 -0.79
CA ARG A 132 -0.39 -4.80 -0.51
C ARG A 132 0.30 -4.39 -1.79
N HIS A 133 0.99 -3.26 -1.75
CA HIS A 133 1.78 -2.77 -2.88
C HIS A 133 3.09 -2.14 -2.38
N THR A 134 4.21 -2.60 -2.93
CA THR A 134 5.54 -2.04 -2.65
C THR A 134 5.85 -0.98 -3.70
N PHE A 135 6.20 0.23 -3.26
CA PHE A 135 6.45 1.37 -4.12
C PHE A 135 7.95 1.49 -4.43
N THR A 136 8.32 1.26 -5.68
CA THR A 136 9.73 1.21 -6.13
C THR A 136 10.18 2.45 -6.90
N GLU A 137 9.25 3.36 -7.26
CA GLU A 137 9.56 4.58 -8.02
C GLU A 137 9.73 5.76 -7.08
N ASP A 138 10.94 6.33 -7.01
CA ASP A 138 11.26 7.50 -6.20
C ASP A 138 10.70 8.80 -6.81
N ASN A 139 10.45 9.80 -5.96
CA ASN A 139 9.97 11.12 -6.35
C ASN A 139 8.66 11.09 -7.14
N LYS A 140 7.74 10.21 -6.74
CA LYS A 140 6.46 10.05 -7.41
C LYS A 140 5.28 10.17 -6.44
N VAL A 141 4.21 10.75 -6.95
CA VAL A 141 2.92 10.80 -6.26
C VAL A 141 1.95 9.87 -6.96
N HIS A 142 1.37 8.98 -6.20
CA HIS A 142 0.36 8.03 -6.64
C HIS A 142 -1.00 8.44 -6.08
N TYR A 143 -1.99 8.59 -6.95
CA TYR A 143 -3.37 8.88 -6.58
C TYR A 143 -4.20 7.63 -6.73
N TYR A 144 -5.13 7.41 -5.82
CA TYR A 144 -6.02 6.25 -5.87
C TYR A 144 -7.41 6.60 -5.34
N VAL A 145 -8.38 5.77 -5.72
CA VAL A 145 -9.79 5.93 -5.32
C VAL A 145 -10.39 4.60 -4.90
N CYS A 146 -11.49 4.67 -4.17
CA CYS A 146 -12.47 3.61 -4.13
C CYS A 146 -13.44 3.81 -5.30
N ALA A 147 -13.41 2.92 -6.29
CA ALA A 147 -14.16 3.11 -7.54
C ALA A 147 -15.68 3.35 -7.32
N PRO A 148 -16.40 2.57 -6.47
CA PRO A 148 -17.81 2.83 -6.20
C PRO A 148 -18.09 4.13 -5.45
N HIS A 149 -17.13 4.69 -4.71
CA HIS A 149 -17.30 5.86 -3.85
C HIS A 149 -16.45 7.08 -4.27
N ALA A 150 -15.83 7.04 -5.43
CA ALA A 150 -15.01 8.14 -5.95
C ALA A 150 -15.78 9.48 -6.01
N GLN A 151 -17.01 9.45 -6.51
CA GLN A 151 -17.85 10.66 -6.59
C GLN A 151 -18.29 11.19 -5.20
N LEU A 152 -18.15 10.40 -4.15
CA LEU A 152 -18.37 10.80 -2.76
C LEU A 152 -17.08 11.33 -2.11
N GLY A 153 -15.97 11.36 -2.86
CA GLY A 153 -14.69 11.86 -2.38
C GLY A 153 -13.82 10.84 -1.67
N MET A 154 -14.09 9.53 -1.84
CA MET A 154 -13.23 8.48 -1.28
C MET A 154 -11.99 8.31 -2.16
N VAL A 155 -11.00 9.13 -1.89
CA VAL A 155 -9.73 9.25 -2.61
C VAL A 155 -8.56 9.13 -1.64
N GLY A 156 -7.37 8.79 -2.15
CA GLY A 156 -6.15 8.74 -1.36
C GLY A 156 -4.91 9.11 -2.19
N GLN A 157 -3.82 9.35 -1.49
CA GLN A 157 -2.55 9.73 -2.09
C GLN A 157 -1.38 9.08 -1.34
N VAL A 158 -0.44 8.52 -2.08
CA VAL A 158 0.86 8.07 -1.59
C VAL A 158 1.95 8.90 -2.25
N THR A 159 2.77 9.58 -1.46
CA THR A 159 3.97 10.29 -1.92
C THR A 159 5.19 9.44 -1.60
N VAL A 160 5.97 9.08 -2.60
CA VAL A 160 7.17 8.25 -2.47
C VAL A 160 8.42 9.12 -2.52
N GLY A 161 9.27 8.98 -1.53
CA GLY A 161 10.48 9.78 -1.41
C GLY A 161 10.15 11.28 -1.24
N ASN A 162 10.81 12.13 -2.00
CA ASN A 162 10.56 13.58 -2.02
C ASN A 162 9.55 13.99 -3.11
N GLY A 163 8.74 13.03 -3.61
CA GLY A 163 7.75 13.28 -4.63
C GLY A 163 6.81 14.43 -4.26
N THR A 164 6.78 15.47 -5.03
CA THR A 164 5.83 16.56 -4.88
C THR A 164 5.25 16.89 -6.25
N ASP A 165 3.93 16.83 -6.36
CA ASP A 165 3.20 17.44 -7.49
C ASP A 165 2.96 18.94 -7.22
N ASP A 166 3.42 19.47 -6.07
CA ASP A 166 3.29 20.89 -5.76
C ASP A 166 4.46 21.67 -6.35
N PRO A 167 4.24 22.48 -7.41
CA PRO A 167 5.29 23.27 -8.04
C PRO A 167 5.92 24.31 -7.06
N VAL A 168 5.27 24.56 -5.92
CA VAL A 168 5.80 25.45 -4.89
C VAL A 168 6.88 24.76 -4.04
N GLN A 169 6.73 23.45 -3.77
CA GLN A 169 7.75 22.70 -3.03
C GLN A 169 8.97 22.36 -3.90
N GLN A 170 8.79 22.03 -5.17
CA GLN A 170 9.92 21.90 -6.10
C GLN A 170 10.76 23.18 -6.20
N ALA A 171 10.12 24.35 -6.17
CA ALA A 171 10.83 25.62 -6.22
C ALA A 171 11.65 25.93 -4.94
N ILE A 172 11.33 25.28 -3.82
CA ILE A 172 12.08 25.46 -2.54
C ILE A 172 13.32 24.55 -2.50
N GLU A 173 13.27 23.39 -3.12
CA GLU A 173 14.40 22.44 -3.17
C GLU A 173 15.44 22.86 -4.22
N ASP A 174 15.06 23.57 -5.29
CA ASP A 174 15.97 24.10 -6.31
C ASP A 174 16.64 25.42 -5.91
N GLU A 175 16.20 26.11 -4.84
CA GLU A 175 16.95 27.23 -4.26
C GLU A 175 18.05 26.67 -3.34
N GLU A 176 19.22 26.44 -3.89
CA GLU A 176 20.47 26.35 -3.10
C GLU A 176 20.55 27.58 -2.21
N VAL A 177 20.25 27.40 -0.91
CA VAL A 177 20.46 28.45 0.08
C VAL A 177 21.96 28.81 0.01
N PRO A 178 22.36 30.01 -0.44
CA PRO A 178 23.76 30.36 -0.44
C PRO A 178 24.25 30.28 0.99
N SER A 179 25.16 29.33 1.25
CA SER A 179 25.77 29.16 2.57
C SER A 179 26.36 30.52 2.97
N LEU A 180 25.69 31.21 3.87
CA LEU A 180 26.26 32.36 4.57
C LEU A 180 27.46 31.82 5.36
N GLY A 181 28.65 31.92 4.72
CA GLY A 181 29.90 31.63 5.37
C GLY A 181 30.03 32.54 6.59
N PHE A 182 29.86 32.00 7.76
CA PHE A 182 30.21 32.68 8.98
C PHE A 182 31.73 32.87 8.97
N VAL A 183 32.16 34.08 8.57
CA VAL A 183 33.53 34.55 8.78
C VAL A 183 33.68 34.77 10.28
N PHE A 184 34.24 33.75 10.96
CA PHE A 184 34.73 33.97 12.33
C PHE A 184 35.89 34.93 12.28
N GLY A 185 35.61 36.22 12.48
CA GLY A 185 36.59 37.24 12.74
C GLY A 185 37.28 36.92 14.07
N SER A 186 38.50 36.44 13.99
CA SER A 186 39.36 36.28 15.17
C SER A 186 39.65 37.64 15.76
N LEU A 187 38.98 37.98 16.87
CA LEU A 187 39.28 39.16 17.66
C LEU A 187 40.55 38.90 18.47
N VAL A 188 41.69 39.39 17.98
CA VAL A 188 42.94 39.35 18.71
C VAL A 188 42.89 40.44 19.79
N LEU A 189 42.67 40.07 21.04
CA LEU A 189 42.82 40.93 22.21
C LEU A 189 44.33 41.13 22.51
N VAL A 190 44.88 42.26 22.11
CA VAL A 190 46.21 42.72 22.53
C VAL A 190 46.11 43.17 23.97
N GLY A 191 46.60 42.38 24.92
CA GLY A 191 46.71 42.75 26.31
C GLY A 191 47.82 43.77 26.52
N ALA A 192 47.44 45.01 26.87
CA ALA A 192 48.38 46.02 27.32
C ALA A 192 48.83 45.75 28.77
N ALA A 193 50.09 45.40 28.97
CA ALA A 193 50.72 45.26 30.28
C ALA A 193 50.87 46.65 30.94
N GLY A 194 50.04 46.92 31.95
CA GLY A 194 50.15 48.11 32.79
C GLY A 194 51.31 48.02 33.80
N LEU A 195 52.21 48.95 33.64
CA LEU A 195 53.38 49.17 34.50
C LEU A 195 52.93 49.61 35.91
N ARG A 196 53.28 48.79 36.92
CA ARG A 196 53.19 49.22 38.34
C ARG A 196 54.30 50.19 38.68
N ARG A 197 53.99 51.48 38.97
CA ARG A 197 54.87 52.42 39.69
C ARG A 197 54.56 52.31 41.18
N ARG A 198 55.61 51.97 41.95
CA ARG A 198 55.71 52.22 43.40
C ARG A 198 56.04 53.67 43.59
N ILE A 199 55.38 54.34 44.54
CA ILE A 199 55.84 55.53 45.20
C ILE A 199 55.58 55.35 46.70
N HIS A 200 56.55 55.74 47.46
CA HIS A 200 56.76 55.69 48.92
C HIS A 200 55.55 55.93 49.81
#